data_9256563339aa8792a4c46087fc68510f
#
_entry.id   9256563339aa8792a4c46087fc68510f
#
_cell.length_a   1.000
_cell.length_b   1.000
_cell.length_c   1.000
_cell.angle_alpha   90.00
_cell.angle_beta   90.00
_cell.angle_gamma   90.00
#
_symmetry.space_group_name_H-M   'P 1'
#
loop_
_entity.id
_entity.type
_entity.pdbx_description
1 polymer ?
#
loop_
_entity_poly.entity_id
_entity_poly.type
_entity_poly.pdbx_seq_one_letter_code
_entity_poly.pdbx_strand_id
1 'polypeptide(L)'
;VVKDSRGIEAVKGLDLTVRHGEVVGIAGVDGNGQSELIQALSGLRAIESGSIQLDGKDITKLPTRQRTEGGLGHIPEDRHKHGLVLQMGLDENIGIQTYYKEPLSKNGFLNKKAFVDLAERLIEEFDVRTPSPTVAAGALSGGNQQKAIIAREIDRDPSLLIAAQPTRGLDVGAIEYIHKRLIDQRNKGKAVLLMSFELDEILNVADRIAVMYEGRIVDVLDTKETNETELGLLMAGSTREQARAKEQEAL
;
A
#
# COMPACT_ATOMS: atom_id res chain seq x y z
N VAL A 1 -0.17 -6.26 18.54
CA VAL A 1 0.21 -4.99 19.20
C VAL A 1 1.48 -4.44 18.57
N VAL A 2 1.47 -3.15 18.24
CA VAL A 2 2.62 -2.44 17.66
C VAL A 2 2.82 -1.14 18.41
N LYS A 3 4.08 -0.83 18.74
CA LYS A 3 4.44 0.43 19.40
C LYS A 3 4.95 1.46 18.39
N ASP A 4 4.69 2.74 18.68
CA ASP A 4 5.27 3.87 17.94
C ASP A 4 6.75 4.10 18.32
N SER A 5 7.37 5.14 17.76
CA SER A 5 8.77 5.50 18.05
C SER A 5 9.01 5.96 19.50
N ARG A 6 7.97 6.31 20.24
CA ARG A 6 8.00 6.74 21.65
C ARG A 6 7.73 5.57 22.62
N GLY A 7 7.47 4.36 22.09
CA GLY A 7 7.15 3.18 22.88
C GLY A 7 5.67 3.09 23.30
N ILE A 8 4.80 3.93 22.75
CA ILE A 8 3.36 3.92 23.00
C ILE A 8 2.68 2.93 22.06
N GLU A 9 1.72 2.16 22.55
CA GLU A 9 0.92 1.24 21.71
C GLU A 9 0.07 2.02 20.70
N ALA A 10 0.53 2.03 19.45
CA ALA A 10 -0.17 2.64 18.33
C ALA A 10 -1.19 1.68 17.71
N VAL A 11 -0.90 0.36 17.71
CA VAL A 11 -1.86 -0.70 17.34
C VAL A 11 -2.10 -1.57 18.56
N LYS A 12 -3.34 -1.58 19.06
CA LYS A 12 -3.73 -2.16 20.34
C LYS A 12 -4.42 -3.53 20.21
N GLY A 13 -3.93 -4.35 19.32
CA GLY A 13 -4.56 -5.64 19.01
C GLY A 13 -5.79 -5.48 18.12
N LEU A 14 -5.65 -5.86 16.87
CA LEU A 14 -6.74 -5.88 15.89
C LEU A 14 -6.70 -7.18 15.12
N ASP A 15 -7.86 -7.59 14.64
CA ASP A 15 -8.02 -8.69 13.70
C ASP A 15 -8.50 -8.13 12.38
N LEU A 16 -7.79 -8.42 11.29
CA LEU A 16 -8.14 -8.00 9.95
C LEU A 16 -7.82 -9.11 8.96
N THR A 17 -8.77 -9.40 8.09
CA THR A 17 -8.58 -10.35 6.99
C THR A 17 -8.81 -9.65 5.68
N VAL A 18 -7.85 -9.79 4.76
CA VAL A 18 -7.94 -9.36 3.37
C VAL A 18 -7.95 -10.62 2.49
N ARG A 19 -8.99 -10.81 1.71
CA ARG A 19 -9.18 -12.01 0.88
C ARG A 19 -8.64 -11.77 -0.52
N HIS A 20 -8.32 -12.85 -1.20
CA HIS A 20 -8.04 -12.78 -2.63
C HIS A 20 -9.24 -12.23 -3.41
N GLY A 21 -8.98 -11.34 -4.36
CA GLY A 21 -10.02 -10.72 -5.18
C GLY A 21 -10.82 -9.62 -4.47
N GLU A 22 -10.31 -9.08 -3.35
CA GLU A 22 -10.93 -7.92 -2.71
C GLU A 22 -9.94 -6.78 -2.45
N VAL A 23 -10.46 -5.57 -2.39
CA VAL A 23 -9.79 -4.39 -1.84
C VAL A 23 -10.40 -4.10 -0.47
N VAL A 24 -9.58 -4.12 0.58
CA VAL A 24 -9.95 -3.64 1.91
C VAL A 24 -9.34 -2.27 2.12
N GLY A 25 -10.16 -1.26 2.34
CA GLY A 25 -9.74 0.09 2.70
C GLY A 25 -9.59 0.24 4.21
N ILE A 26 -8.52 0.89 4.68
CA ILE A 26 -8.39 1.32 6.09
C ILE A 26 -8.72 2.81 6.14
N ALA A 27 -9.86 3.14 6.75
CA ALA A 27 -10.29 4.50 7.04
C ALA A 27 -9.94 4.88 8.48
N GLY A 28 -9.57 6.13 8.71
CA GLY A 28 -9.30 6.64 10.05
C GLY A 28 -8.58 7.98 10.00
N VAL A 29 -8.71 8.78 11.05
CA VAL A 29 -7.98 10.05 11.18
C VAL A 29 -6.49 9.76 11.36
N ASP A 30 -5.64 10.59 10.77
CA ASP A 30 -4.18 10.47 10.90
C ASP A 30 -3.74 10.36 12.37
N GLY A 31 -2.78 9.48 12.65
CA GLY A 31 -2.27 9.22 13.99
C GLY A 31 -3.04 8.14 14.79
N ASN A 32 -4.03 7.49 14.21
CA ASN A 32 -4.74 6.37 14.85
C ASN A 32 -4.03 5.00 14.73
N GLY A 33 -2.77 4.95 14.23
CA GLY A 33 -1.97 3.73 14.16
C GLY A 33 -1.92 3.07 12.78
N GLN A 34 -2.50 3.69 11.75
CA GLN A 34 -2.51 3.15 10.38
C GLN A 34 -1.08 2.98 9.82
N SER A 35 -0.23 4.00 9.95
CA SER A 35 1.15 3.95 9.46
C SER A 35 1.96 2.88 10.20
N GLU A 36 1.79 2.73 11.52
CA GLU A 36 2.42 1.68 12.30
C GLU A 36 1.94 0.28 11.90
N LEU A 37 0.66 0.13 11.60
CA LEU A 37 0.10 -1.12 11.08
C LEU A 37 0.75 -1.48 9.74
N ILE A 38 0.78 -0.56 8.78
CA ILE A 38 1.42 -0.77 7.47
C ILE A 38 2.91 -1.12 7.61
N GLN A 39 3.64 -0.40 8.48
CA GLN A 39 5.05 -0.69 8.74
C GLN A 39 5.26 -2.07 9.38
N ALA A 40 4.36 -2.49 10.27
CA ALA A 40 4.41 -3.82 10.87
C ALA A 40 4.12 -4.91 9.85
N LEU A 41 3.11 -4.72 8.98
CA LEU A 41 2.77 -5.66 7.90
C LEU A 41 3.91 -5.80 6.89
N SER A 42 4.57 -4.71 6.52
CA SER A 42 5.70 -4.71 5.57
C SER A 42 7.03 -5.17 6.19
N GLY A 43 7.10 -5.34 7.52
CA GLY A 43 8.32 -5.76 8.22
C GLY A 43 9.30 -4.62 8.51
N LEU A 44 8.86 -3.37 8.37
CA LEU A 44 9.63 -2.17 8.71
C LEU A 44 9.56 -1.83 10.20
N ARG A 45 8.63 -2.45 10.94
CA ARG A 45 8.44 -2.27 12.38
C ARG A 45 8.20 -3.61 13.06
N ALA A 46 8.79 -3.78 14.23
CA ALA A 46 8.59 -4.97 15.05
C ALA A 46 7.17 -5.05 15.63
N ILE A 47 6.69 -6.27 15.81
CA ILE A 47 5.42 -6.58 16.45
C ILE A 47 5.72 -7.05 17.87
N GLU A 48 5.05 -6.49 18.86
CA GLU A 48 5.19 -6.89 20.27
C GLU A 48 4.42 -8.19 20.56
N SER A 49 3.21 -8.30 20.01
CA SER A 49 2.38 -9.50 20.15
C SER A 49 1.39 -9.63 18.99
N GLY A 50 0.87 -10.84 18.77
CA GLY A 50 0.01 -11.18 17.66
C GLY A 50 0.76 -11.89 16.55
N SER A 51 0.07 -12.16 15.44
CA SER A 51 0.62 -12.85 14.28
C SER A 51 0.14 -12.25 12.97
N ILE A 52 0.95 -12.39 11.92
CA ILE A 52 0.61 -12.05 10.55
C ILE A 52 0.76 -13.28 9.69
N GLN A 53 -0.27 -13.60 8.93
CA GLN A 53 -0.24 -14.68 7.96
C GLN A 53 -0.44 -14.15 6.55
N LEU A 54 0.32 -14.68 5.60
CA LEU A 54 0.18 -14.44 4.17
C LEU A 54 0.04 -15.78 3.46
N ASP A 55 -1.08 -16.02 2.80
CA ASP A 55 -1.41 -17.29 2.14
C ASP A 55 -1.20 -18.52 3.07
N GLY A 56 -1.66 -18.39 4.32
CA GLY A 56 -1.55 -19.44 5.35
C GLY A 56 -0.15 -19.62 5.95
N LYS A 57 0.84 -18.82 5.54
CA LYS A 57 2.20 -18.86 6.09
C LYS A 57 2.39 -17.78 7.13
N ASP A 58 2.93 -18.11 8.27
CA ASP A 58 3.31 -17.11 9.29
C ASP A 58 4.53 -16.31 8.82
N ILE A 59 4.32 -14.99 8.66
CA ILE A 59 5.34 -14.03 8.27
C ILE A 59 5.70 -13.06 9.40
N THR A 60 5.19 -13.27 10.60
CA THR A 60 5.29 -12.35 11.75
C THR A 60 6.72 -11.90 12.01
N LYS A 61 7.66 -12.83 12.03
CA LYS A 61 9.08 -12.56 12.34
C LYS A 61 9.98 -12.49 11.10
N LEU A 62 9.40 -12.62 9.90
CA LEU A 62 10.20 -12.57 8.69
C LEU A 62 10.65 -11.13 8.40
N PRO A 63 11.92 -10.93 8.00
CA PRO A 63 12.41 -9.63 7.55
C PRO A 63 11.73 -9.21 6.24
N THR A 64 11.74 -7.91 5.94
CA THR A 64 11.09 -7.30 4.77
C THR A 64 11.36 -8.07 3.48
N ARG A 65 12.62 -8.43 3.20
CA ARG A 65 12.99 -9.17 1.99
C ARG A 65 12.24 -10.50 1.86
N GLN A 66 12.14 -11.28 2.93
CA GLN A 66 11.47 -12.58 2.89
C GLN A 66 9.96 -12.43 2.75
N ARG A 67 9.34 -11.36 3.31
CA ARG A 67 7.93 -11.03 3.09
C ARG A 67 7.69 -10.66 1.63
N THR A 68 8.57 -9.85 1.06
CA THR A 68 8.54 -9.46 -0.35
C THR A 68 8.68 -10.66 -1.28
N GLU A 69 9.62 -11.56 -1.00
CA GLU A 69 9.80 -12.82 -1.74
C GLU A 69 8.63 -13.79 -1.55
N GLY A 70 7.94 -13.70 -0.42
CA GLY A 70 6.74 -14.47 -0.08
C GLY A 70 5.45 -13.96 -0.73
N GLY A 71 5.49 -12.89 -1.53
CA GLY A 71 4.33 -12.39 -2.26
C GLY A 71 3.71 -11.11 -1.68
N LEU A 72 4.43 -10.36 -0.82
CA LEU A 72 3.98 -9.06 -0.35
C LEU A 72 4.52 -7.93 -1.23
N GLY A 73 3.63 -7.13 -1.84
CA GLY A 73 3.93 -5.87 -2.50
C GLY A 73 3.64 -4.69 -1.57
N HIS A 74 4.44 -3.63 -1.62
CA HIS A 74 4.25 -2.47 -0.76
C HIS A 74 4.53 -1.16 -1.49
N ILE A 75 3.46 -0.39 -1.73
CA ILE A 75 3.54 1.00 -2.17
C ILE A 75 3.56 1.85 -0.90
N PRO A 76 4.70 2.50 -0.57
CA PRO A 76 4.86 3.19 0.70
C PRO A 76 4.16 4.56 0.71
N GLU A 77 3.79 5.01 1.89
CA GLU A 77 3.18 6.33 2.13
C GLU A 77 4.08 7.50 1.70
N ASP A 78 5.39 7.41 2.01
CA ASP A 78 6.39 8.39 1.61
C ASP A 78 7.28 7.79 0.51
N ARG A 79 7.00 8.21 -0.75
CA ARG A 79 7.73 7.74 -1.93
C ARG A 79 9.20 8.16 -1.95
N HIS A 80 9.55 9.29 -1.30
CA HIS A 80 10.91 9.80 -1.28
C HIS A 80 11.76 9.15 -0.18
N LYS A 81 11.14 8.79 0.93
CA LYS A 81 11.83 8.17 2.06
C LYS A 81 11.95 6.65 1.93
N HIS A 82 10.92 6.01 1.41
CA HIS A 82 10.82 4.56 1.38
C HIS A 82 10.56 3.96 -0.01
N GLY A 83 10.20 4.79 -0.99
CA GLY A 83 9.82 4.34 -2.32
C GLY A 83 10.98 4.31 -3.31
N LEU A 84 11.73 5.39 -3.41
CA LEU A 84 12.77 5.60 -4.42
C LEU A 84 14.06 6.13 -3.81
N VAL A 85 15.18 5.78 -4.43
CA VAL A 85 16.47 6.44 -4.22
C VAL A 85 16.61 7.50 -5.31
N LEU A 86 16.33 8.76 -4.96
CA LEU A 86 16.15 9.85 -5.92
C LEU A 86 17.37 10.13 -6.82
N GLN A 87 18.59 9.86 -6.34
CA GLN A 87 19.84 10.06 -7.07
C GLN A 87 20.18 8.91 -8.03
N MET A 88 19.56 7.74 -7.85
CA MET A 88 19.77 6.56 -8.71
C MET A 88 18.90 6.64 -9.97
N GLY A 89 19.35 5.97 -11.04
CA GLY A 89 18.61 5.81 -12.26
C GLY A 89 17.24 5.15 -12.02
N LEU A 90 16.31 5.40 -12.93
CA LEU A 90 14.99 4.78 -12.87
C LEU A 90 15.09 3.25 -13.04
N ASP A 91 15.99 2.78 -13.92
CA ASP A 91 16.31 1.37 -14.10
C ASP A 91 16.81 0.71 -12.82
N GLU A 92 17.73 1.36 -12.09
CA GLU A 92 18.22 0.89 -10.81
C GLU A 92 17.11 0.86 -9.76
N ASN A 93 16.27 1.89 -9.67
CA ASN A 93 15.12 1.94 -8.76
C ASN A 93 14.08 0.84 -9.05
N ILE A 94 13.85 0.52 -10.31
CA ILE A 94 12.95 -0.57 -10.72
C ILE A 94 13.52 -1.93 -10.32
N GLY A 95 14.82 -2.16 -10.55
CA GLY A 95 15.49 -3.43 -10.25
C GLY A 95 15.91 -3.63 -8.80
N ILE A 96 15.85 -2.58 -7.95
CA ILE A 96 16.48 -2.57 -6.60
C ILE A 96 16.00 -3.69 -5.68
N GLN A 97 14.77 -4.15 -5.82
CA GLN A 97 14.23 -5.21 -4.95
C GLN A 97 14.52 -6.62 -5.47
N THR A 98 14.94 -6.74 -6.74
CA THR A 98 15.19 -8.03 -7.40
C THR A 98 16.60 -8.14 -7.99
N TYR A 99 17.48 -7.17 -7.69
CA TYR A 99 18.83 -7.05 -8.26
C TYR A 99 19.68 -8.32 -8.16
N TYR A 100 19.42 -9.16 -7.15
CA TYR A 100 20.16 -10.41 -6.86
C TYR A 100 19.64 -11.63 -7.63
N LYS A 101 18.52 -11.48 -8.37
CA LYS A 101 17.89 -12.54 -9.17
C LYS A 101 18.32 -12.45 -10.63
N GLU A 102 18.35 -13.57 -11.34
CA GLU A 102 18.43 -13.55 -12.80
C GLU A 102 17.16 -12.90 -13.40
N PRO A 103 17.27 -12.14 -14.49
CA PRO A 103 18.47 -11.86 -15.29
C PRO A 103 19.31 -10.66 -14.81
N LEU A 104 18.89 -9.95 -13.72
CA LEU A 104 19.54 -8.72 -13.24
C LEU A 104 20.93 -8.99 -12.62
N SER A 105 21.14 -10.19 -12.08
CA SER A 105 22.43 -10.62 -11.55
C SER A 105 22.71 -12.09 -11.92
N LYS A 106 23.98 -12.37 -12.22
CA LYS A 106 24.47 -13.73 -12.43
C LYS A 106 25.84 -13.89 -11.79
N ASN A 107 26.00 -14.93 -10.93
CA ASN A 107 27.26 -15.20 -10.22
C ASN A 107 27.81 -14.00 -9.43
N GLY A 108 26.93 -13.14 -8.88
CA GLY A 108 27.32 -11.94 -8.13
C GLY A 108 27.63 -10.70 -8.99
N PHE A 109 27.58 -10.80 -10.30
CA PHE A 109 27.78 -9.67 -11.22
C PHE A 109 26.46 -9.12 -11.71
N LEU A 110 26.28 -7.80 -11.61
CA LEU A 110 25.09 -7.11 -12.09
C LEU A 110 25.11 -6.99 -13.63
N ASN A 111 23.98 -7.26 -14.25
CA ASN A 111 23.77 -7.10 -15.68
C ASN A 111 23.06 -5.78 -15.97
N LYS A 112 23.81 -4.71 -16.21
CA LYS A 112 23.26 -3.37 -16.49
C LYS A 112 22.27 -3.35 -17.65
N LYS A 113 22.50 -4.14 -18.71
CA LYS A 113 21.58 -4.23 -19.81
C LYS A 113 20.22 -4.77 -19.38
N ALA A 114 20.19 -5.81 -18.54
CA ALA A 114 18.94 -6.37 -18.03
C ALA A 114 18.15 -5.38 -17.15
N PHE A 115 18.83 -4.48 -16.42
CA PHE A 115 18.15 -3.40 -15.68
C PHE A 115 17.48 -2.43 -16.64
N VAL A 116 18.16 -2.01 -17.72
CA VAL A 116 17.60 -1.12 -18.74
C VAL A 116 16.43 -1.80 -19.45
N ASP A 117 16.60 -3.04 -19.92
CA ASP A 117 15.56 -3.81 -20.62
C ASP A 117 14.30 -3.96 -19.74
N LEU A 118 14.46 -4.24 -18.44
CA LEU A 118 13.36 -4.29 -17.47
C LEU A 118 12.68 -2.94 -17.33
N ALA A 119 13.45 -1.87 -17.20
CA ALA A 119 12.91 -0.53 -17.03
C ALA A 119 12.16 -0.07 -18.28
N GLU A 120 12.68 -0.28 -19.49
CA GLU A 120 12.01 0.06 -20.75
C GLU A 120 10.65 -0.62 -20.85
N ARG A 121 10.58 -1.92 -20.56
CA ARG A 121 9.31 -2.67 -20.54
C ARG A 121 8.30 -2.07 -19.56
N LEU A 122 8.71 -1.78 -18.31
CA LEU A 122 7.81 -1.26 -17.29
C LEU A 122 7.43 0.20 -17.53
N ILE A 123 8.32 1.00 -18.09
CA ILE A 123 8.03 2.38 -18.52
C ILE A 123 6.89 2.38 -19.55
N GLU A 124 6.94 1.51 -20.53
CA GLU A 124 5.90 1.38 -21.55
C GLU A 124 4.60 0.83 -20.96
N GLU A 125 4.65 -0.28 -20.21
CA GLU A 125 3.47 -0.96 -19.65
C GLU A 125 2.69 -0.08 -18.65
N PHE A 126 3.42 0.75 -17.88
CA PHE A 126 2.84 1.59 -16.84
C PHE A 126 2.73 3.07 -17.21
N ASP A 127 2.97 3.41 -18.49
CA ASP A 127 2.90 4.80 -18.98
C ASP A 127 3.71 5.77 -18.10
N VAL A 128 4.96 5.43 -17.79
CA VAL A 128 5.87 6.30 -17.04
C VAL A 128 6.50 7.28 -18.00
N ARG A 129 6.19 8.57 -17.87
CA ARG A 129 6.77 9.61 -18.74
C ARG A 129 8.16 9.98 -18.24
N THR A 130 9.16 9.60 -19.02
CA THR A 130 10.58 9.81 -18.72
C THR A 130 11.36 10.01 -20.02
N PRO A 131 12.41 10.84 -20.05
CA PRO A 131 13.27 10.99 -21.23
C PRO A 131 14.15 9.75 -21.49
N SER A 132 14.42 8.94 -20.46
CA SER A 132 15.30 7.77 -20.55
C SER A 132 15.10 6.84 -19.35
N PRO A 133 15.31 5.51 -19.49
CA PRO A 133 15.27 4.59 -18.35
C PRO A 133 16.38 4.83 -17.32
N THR A 134 17.46 5.51 -17.70
CA THR A 134 18.62 5.76 -16.82
C THR A 134 18.59 7.14 -16.16
N VAL A 135 17.55 7.95 -16.39
CA VAL A 135 17.44 9.26 -15.74
C VAL A 135 17.26 9.09 -14.23
N ALA A 136 17.84 9.99 -13.46
CA ALA A 136 17.67 9.98 -12.02
C ALA A 136 16.18 10.08 -11.64
N ALA A 137 15.71 9.19 -10.75
CA ALA A 137 14.30 9.14 -10.35
C ALA A 137 13.79 10.48 -9.77
N GLY A 138 14.69 11.27 -9.17
CA GLY A 138 14.38 12.60 -8.66
C GLY A 138 14.03 13.62 -9.72
N ALA A 139 14.37 13.39 -11.01
CA ALA A 139 14.02 14.29 -12.11
C ALA A 139 12.59 14.08 -12.65
N LEU A 140 11.92 13.00 -12.23
CA LEU A 140 10.55 12.70 -12.63
C LEU A 140 9.54 13.53 -11.83
N SER A 141 8.38 13.81 -12.45
CA SER A 141 7.23 14.34 -11.70
C SER A 141 6.72 13.34 -10.65
N GLY A 142 6.06 13.83 -9.60
CA GLY A 142 5.52 12.98 -8.54
C GLY A 142 4.62 11.85 -9.05
N GLY A 143 3.78 12.12 -10.06
CA GLY A 143 2.94 11.10 -10.69
C GLY A 143 3.75 10.01 -11.40
N ASN A 144 4.82 10.38 -12.11
CA ASN A 144 5.70 9.39 -12.77
C ASN A 144 6.56 8.61 -11.78
N GLN A 145 7.02 9.25 -10.68
CA GLN A 145 7.66 8.56 -9.56
C GLN A 145 6.75 7.49 -8.97
N GLN A 146 5.49 7.84 -8.74
CA GLN A 146 4.50 6.91 -8.18
C GLN A 146 4.17 5.77 -9.15
N LYS A 147 4.00 6.07 -10.45
CA LYS A 147 3.83 5.04 -11.49
C LYS A 147 5.01 4.07 -11.52
N ALA A 148 6.24 4.54 -11.36
CA ALA A 148 7.43 3.69 -11.32
C ALA A 148 7.46 2.76 -10.09
N ILE A 149 7.06 3.26 -8.91
CA ILE A 149 6.92 2.44 -7.70
C ILE A 149 5.86 1.36 -7.93
N ILE A 150 4.68 1.74 -8.42
CA ILE A 150 3.57 0.83 -8.70
C ILE A 150 3.99 -0.24 -9.73
N ALA A 151 4.68 0.16 -10.79
CA ALA A 151 5.22 -0.75 -11.80
C ALA A 151 6.12 -1.82 -11.17
N ARG A 152 7.10 -1.40 -10.38
CA ARG A 152 8.02 -2.27 -9.64
C ARG A 152 7.29 -3.25 -8.72
N GLU A 153 6.31 -2.74 -7.95
CA GLU A 153 5.59 -3.58 -6.99
C GLU A 153 4.67 -4.58 -7.67
N ILE A 154 3.96 -4.18 -8.73
CA ILE A 154 3.01 -5.04 -9.47
C ILE A 154 3.73 -6.07 -10.35
N ASP A 155 4.86 -5.71 -10.98
CA ASP A 155 5.64 -6.62 -11.85
C ASP A 155 6.11 -7.89 -11.13
N ARG A 156 6.27 -7.83 -9.81
CA ARG A 156 6.62 -8.99 -8.99
C ARG A 156 5.47 -9.95 -8.73
N ASP A 157 4.28 -9.65 -9.23
CA ASP A 157 3.05 -10.43 -9.11
C ASP A 157 2.69 -10.78 -7.64
N PRO A 158 2.57 -9.79 -6.74
CA PRO A 158 2.31 -10.06 -5.33
C PRO A 158 0.94 -10.72 -5.13
N SER A 159 0.81 -11.59 -4.11
CA SER A 159 -0.48 -12.10 -3.68
C SER A 159 -1.26 -11.09 -2.81
N LEU A 160 -0.53 -10.26 -2.06
CA LEU A 160 -1.06 -9.11 -1.32
C LEU A 160 -0.31 -7.83 -1.73
N LEU A 161 -1.03 -6.83 -2.22
CA LEU A 161 -0.52 -5.49 -2.47
C LEU A 161 -1.00 -4.54 -1.36
N ILE A 162 -0.08 -4.02 -0.57
CA ILE A 162 -0.34 -2.93 0.37
C ILE A 162 -0.10 -1.61 -0.35
N ALA A 163 -1.11 -0.74 -0.40
CA ALA A 163 -1.04 0.59 -0.96
C ALA A 163 -1.31 1.63 0.13
N ALA A 164 -0.24 2.29 0.60
CA ALA A 164 -0.33 3.31 1.63
C ALA A 164 -0.27 4.70 1.00
N GLN A 165 -1.34 5.49 1.12
CA GLN A 165 -1.45 6.84 0.57
C GLN A 165 -1.03 6.92 -0.91
N PRO A 166 -1.50 6.00 -1.78
CA PRO A 166 -0.92 5.81 -3.11
C PRO A 166 -1.12 7.03 -4.03
N THR A 167 -2.07 7.89 -3.73
CA THR A 167 -2.43 9.06 -4.56
C THR A 167 -2.03 10.40 -3.95
N ARG A 168 -1.41 10.39 -2.76
CA ARG A 168 -1.09 11.61 -2.02
C ARG A 168 -0.24 12.60 -2.83
N GLY A 169 -0.78 13.82 -2.99
CA GLY A 169 -0.11 14.93 -3.67
C GLY A 169 0.06 14.75 -5.17
N LEU A 170 -0.85 14.01 -5.80
CA LEU A 170 -0.88 13.78 -7.24
C LEU A 170 -2.02 14.56 -7.92
N ASP A 171 -1.91 14.72 -9.24
CA ASP A 171 -2.97 15.25 -10.06
C ASP A 171 -4.08 14.22 -10.32
N VAL A 172 -5.27 14.70 -10.76
CA VAL A 172 -6.46 13.87 -10.97
C VAL A 172 -6.20 12.71 -11.95
N GLY A 173 -5.46 12.97 -13.03
CA GLY A 173 -5.16 11.93 -14.03
C GLY A 173 -4.27 10.81 -13.47
N ALA A 174 -3.33 11.15 -12.60
CA ALA A 174 -2.51 10.16 -11.90
C ALA A 174 -3.33 9.38 -10.86
N ILE A 175 -4.25 10.04 -10.15
CA ILE A 175 -5.16 9.40 -9.18
C ILE A 175 -6.02 8.34 -9.88
N GLU A 176 -6.73 8.71 -10.95
CA GLU A 176 -7.58 7.78 -11.72
C GLU A 176 -6.78 6.57 -12.25
N TYR A 177 -5.56 6.84 -12.75
CA TYR A 177 -4.67 5.77 -13.21
C TYR A 177 -4.34 4.78 -12.09
N ILE A 178 -3.99 5.28 -10.90
CA ILE A 178 -3.62 4.45 -9.75
C ILE A 178 -4.82 3.64 -9.26
N HIS A 179 -6.00 4.25 -9.11
CA HIS A 179 -7.22 3.56 -8.73
C HIS A 179 -7.51 2.38 -9.67
N LYS A 180 -7.39 2.62 -10.98
CA LYS A 180 -7.57 1.57 -11.99
C LYS A 180 -6.58 0.43 -11.78
N ARG A 181 -5.29 0.73 -11.52
CA ARG A 181 -4.28 -0.30 -11.28
C ARG A 181 -4.55 -1.14 -10.03
N LEU A 182 -5.03 -0.53 -8.94
CA LEU A 182 -5.43 -1.26 -7.73
C LEU A 182 -6.62 -2.18 -8.00
N ILE A 183 -7.64 -1.68 -8.70
CA ILE A 183 -8.82 -2.45 -9.11
C ILE A 183 -8.42 -3.59 -10.07
N ASP A 184 -7.50 -3.35 -11.00
CA ASP A 184 -6.97 -4.39 -11.89
C ASP A 184 -6.28 -5.53 -11.10
N GLN A 185 -5.55 -5.22 -10.02
CA GLN A 185 -4.95 -6.25 -9.15
C GLN A 185 -6.04 -7.10 -8.47
N ARG A 186 -7.08 -6.45 -7.90
CA ARG A 186 -8.24 -7.15 -7.35
C ARG A 186 -8.89 -8.08 -8.39
N ASN A 187 -9.13 -7.57 -9.61
CA ASN A 187 -9.78 -8.32 -10.68
C ASN A 187 -8.94 -9.50 -11.17
N LYS A 188 -7.61 -9.44 -11.01
CA LYS A 188 -6.70 -10.57 -11.23
C LYS A 188 -6.69 -11.58 -10.06
N GLY A 189 -7.55 -11.40 -9.07
CA GLY A 189 -7.65 -12.28 -7.90
C GLY A 189 -6.60 -12.00 -6.83
N LYS A 190 -5.91 -10.86 -6.85
CA LYS A 190 -4.97 -10.47 -5.81
C LYS A 190 -5.69 -9.82 -4.63
N ALA A 191 -5.13 -9.92 -3.43
CA ALA A 191 -5.58 -9.16 -2.28
C ALA A 191 -4.97 -7.75 -2.32
N VAL A 192 -5.76 -6.72 -1.99
CA VAL A 192 -5.28 -5.34 -1.92
C VAL A 192 -5.68 -4.74 -0.56
N LEU A 193 -4.72 -4.20 0.16
CA LEU A 193 -4.93 -3.42 1.37
C LEU A 193 -4.62 -1.95 1.06
N LEU A 194 -5.66 -1.13 0.97
CA LEU A 194 -5.56 0.31 0.72
C LEU A 194 -5.62 1.08 2.04
N MET A 195 -4.64 1.91 2.34
CA MET A 195 -4.70 2.86 3.42
C MET A 195 -4.69 4.28 2.84
N SER A 196 -5.73 5.04 3.13
CA SER A 196 -5.86 6.44 2.70
C SER A 196 -6.51 7.28 3.78
N PHE A 197 -6.15 8.58 3.83
CA PHE A 197 -6.85 9.57 4.64
C PHE A 197 -7.96 10.29 3.85
N GLU A 198 -8.02 10.06 2.54
CA GLU A 198 -9.06 10.57 1.66
C GLU A 198 -10.20 9.55 1.60
N LEU A 199 -11.37 9.87 2.21
CA LEU A 199 -12.53 8.98 2.23
C LEU A 199 -13.05 8.65 0.83
N ASP A 200 -13.01 9.64 -0.08
CA ASP A 200 -13.41 9.45 -1.47
C ASP A 200 -12.57 8.36 -2.17
N GLU A 201 -11.26 8.32 -1.91
CA GLU A 201 -10.40 7.26 -2.45
C GLU A 201 -10.85 5.88 -1.95
N ILE A 202 -11.11 5.76 -0.64
CA ILE A 202 -11.54 4.50 -0.03
C ILE A 202 -12.89 4.08 -0.57
N LEU A 203 -13.88 4.98 -0.61
CA LEU A 203 -15.24 4.71 -1.09
C LEU A 203 -15.26 4.30 -2.58
N ASN A 204 -14.36 4.88 -3.40
CA ASN A 204 -14.30 4.59 -4.83
C ASN A 204 -13.57 3.28 -5.18
N VAL A 205 -12.67 2.80 -4.32
CA VAL A 205 -11.77 1.69 -4.66
C VAL A 205 -12.02 0.43 -3.82
N ALA A 206 -12.40 0.59 -2.54
CA ALA A 206 -12.52 -0.52 -1.61
C ALA A 206 -13.85 -1.28 -1.77
N ASP A 207 -13.81 -2.59 -1.62
CA ASP A 207 -14.99 -3.47 -1.49
C ASP A 207 -15.48 -3.49 -0.04
N ARG A 208 -14.56 -3.45 0.92
CA ARG A 208 -14.83 -3.38 2.37
C ARG A 208 -13.95 -2.32 3.02
N ILE A 209 -14.47 -1.71 4.07
CA ILE A 209 -13.79 -0.63 4.79
C ILE A 209 -13.61 -1.04 6.25
N ALA A 210 -12.36 -1.15 6.69
CA ALA A 210 -11.99 -1.31 8.09
C ALA A 210 -11.77 0.08 8.69
N VAL A 211 -12.62 0.47 9.65
CA VAL A 211 -12.51 1.77 10.30
C VAL A 211 -11.61 1.66 11.51
N MET A 212 -10.56 2.48 11.54
CA MET A 212 -9.56 2.48 12.60
C MET A 212 -9.70 3.70 13.50
N TYR A 213 -9.81 3.45 14.81
CA TYR A 213 -9.86 4.47 15.84
C TYR A 213 -9.01 4.04 17.05
N GLU A 214 -8.14 4.92 17.54
CA GLU A 214 -7.24 4.71 18.68
C GLU A 214 -6.48 3.36 18.67
N GLY A 215 -5.99 2.94 17.50
CA GLY A 215 -5.20 1.73 17.34
C GLY A 215 -6.00 0.43 17.27
N ARG A 216 -7.32 0.51 17.10
CA ARG A 216 -8.24 -0.63 16.98
C ARG A 216 -9.07 -0.53 15.72
N ILE A 217 -9.48 -1.66 15.17
CA ILE A 217 -10.56 -1.69 14.18
C ILE A 217 -11.89 -1.65 14.96
N VAL A 218 -12.67 -0.60 14.74
CA VAL A 218 -13.97 -0.42 15.42
C VAL A 218 -15.10 -1.09 14.66
N ASP A 219 -15.01 -1.17 13.32
CA ASP A 219 -15.94 -1.91 12.48
C ASP A 219 -15.31 -2.26 11.14
N VAL A 220 -15.90 -3.25 10.43
CA VAL A 220 -15.54 -3.59 9.05
C VAL A 220 -16.82 -3.67 8.22
N LEU A 221 -17.01 -2.70 7.33
CA LEU A 221 -18.24 -2.46 6.59
C LEU A 221 -18.10 -2.85 5.12
N ASP A 222 -19.19 -3.29 4.49
CA ASP A 222 -19.29 -3.32 3.03
C ASP A 222 -19.41 -1.87 2.52
N THR A 223 -18.63 -1.51 1.51
CA THR A 223 -18.63 -0.14 0.98
C THR A 223 -19.98 0.28 0.44
N LYS A 224 -20.79 -0.68 -0.05
CA LYS A 224 -22.14 -0.41 -0.58
C LYS A 224 -23.19 -0.14 0.50
N GLU A 225 -22.89 -0.48 1.75
CA GLU A 225 -23.80 -0.37 2.90
C GLU A 225 -23.45 0.79 3.84
N THR A 226 -22.52 1.65 3.47
CA THR A 226 -22.05 2.78 4.26
C THR A 226 -21.90 4.03 3.39
N ASN A 227 -21.68 5.17 4.04
CA ASN A 227 -21.46 6.46 3.41
C ASN A 227 -20.43 7.28 4.20
N GLU A 228 -20.05 8.43 3.63
CA GLU A 228 -19.05 9.32 4.22
C GLU A 228 -19.42 9.78 5.63
N THR A 229 -20.70 10.07 5.88
CA THR A 229 -21.19 10.55 7.21
C THR A 229 -21.05 9.45 8.26
N GLU A 230 -21.51 8.21 7.97
CA GLU A 230 -21.37 7.07 8.87
C GLU A 230 -19.88 6.79 9.16
N LEU A 231 -19.04 6.78 8.12
CA LEU A 231 -17.59 6.58 8.28
C LEU A 231 -16.94 7.67 9.13
N GLY A 232 -17.27 8.94 8.90
CA GLY A 232 -16.75 10.06 9.69
C GLY A 232 -17.08 9.94 11.17
N LEU A 233 -18.31 9.53 11.51
CA LEU A 233 -18.72 9.31 12.91
C LEU A 233 -17.99 8.12 13.55
N LEU A 234 -17.80 7.02 12.81
CA LEU A 234 -17.04 5.86 13.29
C LEU A 234 -15.55 6.22 13.50
N MET A 235 -14.95 6.98 12.58
CA MET A 235 -13.58 7.48 12.69
C MET A 235 -13.38 8.43 13.88
N ALA A 236 -14.46 9.05 14.37
CA ALA A 236 -14.49 9.88 15.58
C ALA A 236 -14.79 9.08 16.86
N GLY A 237 -14.88 7.74 16.77
CA GLY A 237 -15.08 6.85 17.92
C GLY A 237 -16.54 6.58 18.30
N SER A 238 -17.52 6.95 17.45
CA SER A 238 -18.92 6.54 17.64
C SER A 238 -19.08 5.05 17.33
N THR A 239 -20.06 4.40 17.97
CA THR A 239 -20.50 3.07 17.54
C THR A 239 -21.39 3.18 16.29
N ARG A 240 -21.56 2.08 15.55
CA ARG A 240 -22.41 2.07 14.35
C ARG A 240 -23.86 2.44 14.67
N GLU A 241 -24.38 1.98 15.80
CA GLU A 241 -25.72 2.35 16.27
C GLU A 241 -25.86 3.85 16.50
N GLN A 242 -24.86 4.46 17.17
CA GLN A 242 -24.82 5.90 17.40
C GLN A 242 -24.66 6.70 16.11
N ALA A 243 -23.86 6.22 15.17
CA ALA A 243 -23.69 6.87 13.88
C ALA A 243 -25.00 6.90 13.09
N ARG A 244 -25.70 5.78 12.98
CA ARG A 244 -27.00 5.68 12.30
C ARG A 244 -28.12 6.48 12.99
N ALA A 245 -28.14 6.51 14.33
CA ALA A 245 -29.12 7.32 15.06
C ALA A 245 -28.95 8.81 14.76
N LYS A 246 -27.68 9.32 14.79
CA LYS A 246 -27.39 10.72 14.46
C LYS A 246 -27.70 11.08 13.02
N GLU A 247 -27.50 10.16 12.08
CA GLU A 247 -27.84 10.38 10.68
C GLU A 247 -29.37 10.49 10.47
N GLN A 248 -30.15 9.72 11.20
CA GLN A 248 -31.62 9.79 11.18
C GLN A 248 -32.18 11.08 11.81
N GLU A 249 -31.50 11.62 12.81
CA GLU A 249 -31.88 12.89 13.44
C GLU A 249 -31.53 14.12 12.57
N ALA A 250 -30.61 13.98 11.62
CA ALA A 250 -30.16 15.04 10.74
C ALA A 250 -30.96 15.15 9.42
N LEU A 251 -31.84 14.19 9.12
CA LEU A 251 -32.77 14.15 7.97
C LEU A 251 -34.15 14.70 8.33
#